data_6cffee2456ac301939480d66d1ddf559
#
_entry.id   6cffee2456ac301939480d66d1ddf559
#
_cell.length_a   1.000
_cell.length_b   1.000
_cell.length_c   1.000
_cell.angle_alpha   90.00
_cell.angle_beta   90.00
_cell.angle_gamma   90.00
#
_symmetry.space_group_name_H-M   'P 1'
#
loop_
_entity.id
_entity.type
_entity.pdbx_description
1 polymer ?
#
loop_
_entity_poly.entity_id
_entity_poly.type
_entity_poly.pdbx_seq_one_letter_code
_entity_poly.pdbx_strand_id
1 'polypeptide(L)'
;ATRFAERTGLDDKANGDSRGTQVNAVRQALWQAAIASKFDSIIAEKAGNARLTDMELREGKDDYFSRYLADQAVDQRNNRIGRSIGSAKPDSDMKTLAASILFYYNKVGLWTASEVNNRWRIKQEKLSDGQYAEALKNIAKLDQNGMTEQERNSYKTGTLSEIKRSVKAMRQVED
;
A
#
# COMPACT_ATOMS: atom_id res chain seq x y z
N ALA A 1 -4.11 2.23 3.40
CA ALA A 1 -2.88 1.61 2.87
C ALA A 1 -2.33 2.41 1.68
N THR A 2 -3.14 2.69 0.66
CA THR A 2 -2.70 3.35 -0.59
C THR A 2 -1.96 4.66 -0.35
N ARG A 3 -2.55 5.60 0.39
CA ARG A 3 -1.90 6.89 0.69
C ARG A 3 -0.54 6.74 1.38
N PHE A 4 -0.41 5.81 2.31
CA PHE A 4 0.87 5.54 2.96
C PHE A 4 1.91 5.02 1.97
N ALA A 5 1.55 4.04 1.16
CA ALA A 5 2.45 3.45 0.16
C ALA A 5 2.95 4.46 -0.86
N GLU A 6 2.06 5.27 -1.42
CA GLU A 6 2.37 6.29 -2.43
C GLU A 6 3.25 7.44 -1.90
N ARG A 7 3.25 7.65 -0.58
CA ARG A 7 4.01 8.72 0.08
C ARG A 7 5.33 8.27 0.70
N THR A 8 5.70 7.03 0.51
CA THR A 8 7.00 6.51 1.00
C THR A 8 8.21 7.08 0.28
N GLY A 9 8.04 7.55 -0.96
CA GLY A 9 9.16 7.91 -1.84
C GLY A 9 9.82 6.72 -2.53
N LEU A 10 9.24 5.52 -2.43
CA LEU A 10 9.72 4.32 -3.11
C LEU A 10 9.32 4.34 -4.60
N ASP A 11 9.90 3.42 -5.38
CA ASP A 11 9.61 3.30 -6.80
C ASP A 11 8.18 2.83 -7.08
N ASP A 12 7.49 3.55 -7.96
CA ASP A 12 6.13 3.24 -8.43
C ASP A 12 6.00 3.19 -9.96
N LYS A 13 7.11 3.33 -10.69
CA LYS A 13 7.09 3.53 -12.15
C LYS A 13 8.02 2.62 -12.95
N ALA A 14 8.82 1.81 -12.28
CA ALA A 14 9.82 0.97 -12.95
C ALA A 14 9.22 0.09 -14.06
N ASN A 15 7.97 -0.31 -13.95
CA ASN A 15 7.26 -1.19 -14.88
C ASN A 15 6.27 -0.45 -15.80
N GLY A 16 6.32 0.89 -15.85
CA GLY A 16 5.41 1.73 -16.62
C GLY A 16 4.12 2.12 -15.88
N ASP A 17 3.66 1.28 -14.97
CA ASP A 17 2.59 1.53 -14.02
C ASP A 17 2.95 0.93 -12.64
N SER A 18 2.06 1.02 -11.66
CA SER A 18 2.34 0.58 -10.28
C SER A 18 2.44 -0.95 -10.11
N ARG A 19 2.09 -1.76 -11.10
CA ARG A 19 2.06 -3.23 -10.96
C ARG A 19 3.45 -3.79 -10.74
N GLY A 20 3.59 -4.59 -9.69
CA GLY A 20 4.84 -5.24 -9.33
C GLY A 20 5.94 -4.32 -8.80
N THR A 21 5.64 -3.05 -8.52
CA THR A 21 6.60 -2.05 -8.01
C THR A 21 6.75 -2.11 -6.49
N GLN A 22 7.73 -1.38 -5.95
CA GLN A 22 7.94 -1.26 -4.51
C GLN A 22 6.73 -0.64 -3.79
N VAL A 23 6.12 0.40 -4.37
CA VAL A 23 4.91 1.02 -3.80
C VAL A 23 3.75 0.03 -3.78
N ASN A 24 3.55 -0.75 -4.83
CA ASN A 24 2.53 -1.79 -4.85
C ASN A 24 2.78 -2.86 -3.77
N ALA A 25 4.03 -3.28 -3.59
CA ALA A 25 4.40 -4.25 -2.55
C ALA A 25 4.03 -3.76 -1.15
N VAL A 26 4.37 -2.51 -0.82
CA VAL A 26 3.99 -1.88 0.46
C VAL A 26 2.47 -1.75 0.59
N ARG A 27 1.78 -1.32 -0.47
CA ARG A 27 0.32 -1.18 -0.47
C ARG A 27 -0.39 -2.48 -0.16
N GLN A 28 -0.01 -3.57 -0.80
CA GLN A 28 -0.61 -4.89 -0.61
C GLN A 28 -0.33 -5.43 0.80
N ALA A 29 0.92 -5.40 1.23
CA ALA A 29 1.30 -5.86 2.56
C ALA A 29 0.61 -5.04 3.66
N LEU A 30 0.58 -3.72 3.55
CA LEU A 30 -0.05 -2.84 4.54
C LEU A 30 -1.58 -3.00 4.57
N TRP A 31 -2.22 -3.16 3.42
CA TRP A 31 -3.66 -3.41 3.35
C TRP A 31 -4.03 -4.71 4.08
N GLN A 32 -3.32 -5.78 3.82
CA GLN A 32 -3.53 -7.07 4.48
C GLN A 32 -3.18 -7.04 5.97
N ALA A 33 -2.12 -6.33 6.34
CA ALA A 33 -1.77 -6.13 7.74
C ALA A 33 -2.88 -5.38 8.51
N ALA A 34 -3.46 -4.36 7.90
CA ALA A 34 -4.54 -3.59 8.51
C ALA A 34 -5.79 -4.45 8.77
N ILE A 35 -6.18 -5.30 7.82
CA ILE A 35 -7.31 -6.21 7.99
C ILE A 35 -7.00 -7.28 9.06
N ALA A 36 -5.84 -7.91 8.99
CA ALA A 36 -5.44 -8.96 9.94
C ALA A 36 -5.25 -8.44 11.36
N SER A 37 -4.78 -7.20 11.52
CA SER A 37 -4.64 -6.54 12.82
C SER A 37 -6.00 -6.18 13.43
N LYS A 38 -6.96 -5.79 12.61
CA LYS A 38 -8.28 -5.32 13.06
C LYS A 38 -9.28 -6.46 13.30
N PHE A 39 -9.26 -7.48 12.45
CA PHE A 39 -10.20 -8.59 12.47
C PHE A 39 -9.48 -9.90 12.80
N ASP A 40 -8.98 -10.59 11.77
CA ASP A 40 -8.12 -11.78 11.89
C ASP A 40 -7.46 -12.12 10.55
N SER A 41 -6.55 -13.09 10.56
CA SER A 41 -5.83 -13.52 9.37
C SER A 41 -6.72 -14.22 8.34
N ILE A 42 -7.79 -14.91 8.78
CA ILE A 42 -8.73 -15.63 7.90
C ILE A 42 -9.54 -14.62 7.08
N ILE A 43 -10.05 -13.58 7.71
CA ILE A 43 -10.79 -12.50 7.03
C ILE A 43 -9.86 -11.77 6.04
N ALA A 44 -8.63 -11.47 6.45
CA ALA A 44 -7.64 -10.86 5.59
C ALA A 44 -7.30 -11.73 4.38
N GLU A 45 -7.17 -13.03 4.55
CA GLU A 45 -6.92 -13.97 3.46
C GLU A 45 -8.08 -14.01 2.47
N LYS A 46 -9.31 -14.12 2.95
CA LYS A 46 -10.50 -14.09 2.09
C LYS A 46 -10.59 -12.79 1.29
N ALA A 47 -10.31 -11.65 1.90
CA ALA A 47 -10.30 -10.36 1.23
C ALA A 47 -9.20 -10.29 0.15
N GLY A 48 -8.00 -10.83 0.43
CA GLY A 48 -6.91 -10.92 -0.54
C GLY A 48 -7.25 -11.82 -1.72
N ASN A 49 -7.77 -13.01 -1.46
CA ASN A 49 -8.09 -14.00 -2.48
C ASN A 49 -9.27 -13.57 -3.38
N ALA A 50 -10.19 -12.76 -2.91
CA ALA A 50 -11.31 -12.24 -3.70
C ALA A 50 -10.87 -11.42 -4.93
N ARG A 51 -9.63 -10.93 -4.94
CA ARG A 51 -9.03 -10.18 -6.07
C ARG A 51 -8.16 -11.04 -6.99
N LEU A 52 -7.81 -12.24 -6.54
CA LEU A 52 -7.00 -13.16 -7.33
C LEU A 52 -7.94 -14.02 -8.16
N THR A 53 -7.69 -14.11 -9.44
CA THR A 53 -8.35 -15.10 -10.29
C THR A 53 -7.86 -16.49 -9.90
N ASP A 54 -8.68 -17.54 -10.11
CA ASP A 54 -8.47 -18.95 -9.71
C ASP A 54 -7.18 -19.62 -10.25
N MET A 55 -6.15 -18.86 -10.47
CA MET A 55 -4.88 -19.41 -10.91
C MET A 55 -4.07 -19.85 -9.70
N GLU A 56 -3.82 -21.14 -9.62
CA GLU A 56 -2.80 -21.68 -8.73
C GLU A 56 -1.44 -21.08 -9.07
N LEU A 57 -1.11 -20.01 -8.38
CA LEU A 57 0.22 -19.43 -8.46
C LEU A 57 1.15 -20.34 -7.67
N ARG A 58 1.86 -21.19 -8.39
CA ARG A 58 2.76 -22.19 -7.80
C ARG A 58 3.83 -21.51 -6.96
N GLU A 59 3.93 -21.91 -5.70
CA GLU A 59 5.07 -21.57 -4.87
C GLU A 59 6.37 -22.03 -5.57
N GLY A 60 7.41 -21.18 -5.50
CA GLY A 60 8.70 -21.45 -6.13
C GLY A 60 8.81 -21.09 -7.60
N LYS A 61 7.73 -20.67 -8.27
CA LYS A 61 7.80 -20.14 -9.62
C LYS A 61 8.11 -18.64 -9.59
N ASP A 62 9.20 -18.24 -10.21
CA ASP A 62 9.71 -16.86 -10.22
C ASP A 62 9.72 -16.21 -11.61
N ASP A 63 9.26 -16.91 -12.63
CA ASP A 63 9.30 -16.50 -14.03
C ASP A 63 7.95 -16.69 -14.71
N TYR A 64 7.43 -15.63 -15.34
CA TYR A 64 6.10 -15.57 -15.94
C TYR A 64 6.13 -14.95 -17.32
N PHE A 65 5.24 -15.40 -18.21
CA PHE A 65 5.08 -14.81 -19.54
C PHE A 65 4.47 -13.41 -19.49
N SER A 66 3.48 -13.19 -18.62
CA SER A 66 2.76 -11.94 -18.57
C SER A 66 3.04 -11.16 -17.30
N ARG A 67 3.04 -9.84 -17.41
CA ARG A 67 3.11 -8.95 -16.27
C ARG A 67 1.94 -9.16 -15.31
N TYR A 68 0.75 -9.44 -15.84
CA TYR A 68 -0.44 -9.72 -15.04
C TYR A 68 -0.25 -10.90 -14.08
N LEU A 69 0.33 -12.01 -14.57
CA LEU A 69 0.59 -13.18 -13.73
C LEU A 69 1.68 -12.91 -12.69
N ALA A 70 2.72 -12.20 -13.07
CA ALA A 70 3.77 -11.79 -12.14
C ALA A 70 3.23 -10.84 -11.06
N ASP A 71 2.39 -9.89 -11.43
CA ASP A 71 1.73 -8.98 -10.50
C ASP A 71 0.85 -9.73 -9.48
N GLN A 72 0.05 -10.69 -9.93
CA GLN A 72 -0.74 -11.52 -9.03
C GLN A 72 0.13 -12.35 -8.09
N ALA A 73 1.24 -12.90 -8.58
CA ALA A 73 2.17 -13.67 -7.77
C ALA A 73 2.82 -12.83 -6.67
N VAL A 74 3.29 -11.63 -6.99
CA VAL A 74 3.86 -10.71 -5.98
C VAL A 74 2.81 -10.23 -5.00
N ASP A 75 1.61 -9.92 -5.47
CA ASP A 75 0.50 -9.50 -4.61
C ASP A 75 0.15 -10.60 -3.59
N GLN A 76 0.02 -11.85 -4.03
CA GLN A 76 -0.27 -12.97 -3.16
C GLN A 76 0.81 -13.16 -2.07
N ARG A 77 2.10 -13.06 -2.44
CA ARG A 77 3.21 -13.21 -1.51
C ARG A 77 3.31 -12.04 -0.52
N ASN A 78 3.13 -10.82 -1.00
CA ASN A 78 3.10 -9.63 -0.14
C ASN A 78 1.88 -9.61 0.79
N ASN A 79 0.73 -10.08 0.32
CA ASN A 79 -0.47 -10.25 1.14
C ASN A 79 -0.21 -11.22 2.30
N ARG A 80 0.44 -12.34 2.06
CA ARG A 80 0.82 -13.32 3.11
C ARG A 80 1.73 -12.70 4.16
N ILE A 81 2.75 -11.95 3.73
CA ILE A 81 3.65 -11.22 4.63
C ILE A 81 2.86 -10.22 5.47
N GLY A 82 2.01 -9.43 4.83
CA GLY A 82 1.16 -8.44 5.52
C GLY A 82 0.26 -9.07 6.57
N ARG A 83 -0.41 -10.18 6.25
CA ARG A 83 -1.26 -10.91 7.22
C ARG A 83 -0.47 -11.36 8.44
N SER A 84 0.72 -11.92 8.22
CA SER A 84 1.58 -12.36 9.30
C SER A 84 1.96 -11.21 10.24
N ILE A 85 2.35 -10.07 9.68
CA ILE A 85 2.71 -8.87 10.46
C ILE A 85 1.49 -8.32 11.22
N GLY A 86 0.34 -8.21 10.56
CA GLY A 86 -0.89 -7.69 11.15
C GLY A 86 -1.41 -8.57 12.28
N SER A 87 -1.39 -9.88 12.10
CA SER A 87 -1.82 -10.85 13.12
C SER A 87 -0.94 -10.82 14.37
N ALA A 88 0.35 -10.52 14.22
CA ALA A 88 1.27 -10.34 15.34
C ALA A 88 1.10 -9.00 16.08
N LYS A 89 0.31 -8.08 15.52
CA LYS A 89 0.08 -6.72 16.04
C LYS A 89 -1.41 -6.37 16.07
N PRO A 90 -2.20 -7.04 16.92
CA PRO A 90 -3.65 -6.79 16.99
C PRO A 90 -3.94 -5.34 17.39
N ASP A 91 -5.01 -4.78 16.81
CA ASP A 91 -5.50 -3.42 17.05
C ASP A 91 -4.46 -2.30 16.87
N SER A 92 -3.42 -2.53 16.07
CA SER A 92 -2.41 -1.52 15.78
C SER A 92 -2.94 -0.44 14.83
N ASP A 93 -2.47 0.79 15.01
CA ASP A 93 -2.77 1.88 14.10
C ASP A 93 -2.01 1.78 12.75
N MET A 94 -2.46 2.58 11.77
CA MET A 94 -1.90 2.52 10.42
C MET A 94 -0.42 2.93 10.36
N LYS A 95 0.00 3.88 11.17
CA LYS A 95 1.41 4.32 11.19
C LYS A 95 2.31 3.24 11.77
N THR A 96 1.88 2.57 12.82
CA THR A 96 2.60 1.44 13.43
C THR A 96 2.73 0.28 12.45
N LEU A 97 1.64 -0.07 11.76
CA LEU A 97 1.66 -1.12 10.73
C LEU A 97 2.56 -0.74 9.54
N ALA A 98 2.47 0.50 9.07
CA ALA A 98 3.31 0.98 7.97
C ALA A 98 4.79 0.93 8.33
N ALA A 99 5.16 1.37 9.54
CA ALA A 99 6.54 1.26 10.04
C ALA A 99 7.01 -0.20 10.12
N SER A 100 6.14 -1.11 10.56
CA SER A 100 6.44 -2.54 10.65
C SER A 100 6.64 -3.19 9.28
N ILE A 101 5.83 -2.82 8.29
CA ILE A 101 5.99 -3.27 6.90
C ILE A 101 7.32 -2.77 6.33
N LEU A 102 7.66 -1.50 6.53
CA LEU A 102 8.94 -0.94 6.05
C LEU A 102 10.14 -1.57 6.74
N PHE A 103 10.04 -1.85 8.05
CA PHE A 103 11.07 -2.57 8.78
C PHE A 103 11.31 -3.97 8.19
N TYR A 104 10.23 -4.73 7.95
CA TYR A 104 10.31 -6.03 7.30
C TYR A 104 10.91 -5.91 5.89
N TYR A 105 10.51 -4.89 5.13
CA TYR A 105 11.05 -4.64 3.80
C TYR A 105 12.57 -4.40 3.81
N ASN A 106 13.07 -3.69 4.80
CA ASN A 106 14.51 -3.48 4.95
C ASN A 106 15.26 -4.72 5.44
N LYS A 107 14.69 -5.50 6.36
CA LYS A 107 15.37 -6.62 7.01
C LYS A 107 15.23 -7.95 6.26
N VAL A 108 14.10 -8.20 5.64
CA VAL A 108 13.78 -9.47 4.97
C VAL A 108 13.51 -9.26 3.49
N GLY A 109 12.70 -8.27 3.14
CA GLY A 109 12.32 -7.95 1.78
C GLY A 109 10.84 -8.18 1.47
N LEU A 110 10.33 -7.44 0.50
CA LEU A 110 9.05 -7.67 -0.15
C LEU A 110 9.27 -8.10 -1.61
N TRP A 111 8.22 -8.61 -2.22
CA TRP A 111 8.27 -9.12 -3.58
C TRP A 111 7.93 -8.03 -4.59
N THR A 112 8.75 -7.96 -5.65
CA THR A 112 8.55 -7.09 -6.80
C THR A 112 8.72 -7.87 -8.10
N ALA A 113 8.18 -7.35 -9.19
CA ALA A 113 8.31 -7.92 -10.53
C ALA A 113 9.10 -6.97 -11.44
N SER A 114 9.88 -7.54 -12.33
CA SER A 114 10.60 -6.81 -13.37
C SER A 114 10.66 -7.60 -14.66
N GLU A 115 10.71 -6.90 -15.80
CA GLU A 115 10.89 -7.53 -17.10
C GLU A 115 12.36 -7.84 -17.36
N VAL A 116 12.63 -9.08 -17.74
CA VAL A 116 13.97 -9.55 -18.11
C VAL A 116 13.84 -10.47 -19.33
N ASN A 117 14.44 -10.10 -20.45
CA ASN A 117 14.41 -10.88 -21.71
C ASN A 117 12.98 -11.25 -22.14
N ASN A 118 12.08 -10.27 -22.20
CA ASN A 118 10.67 -10.41 -22.57
C ASN A 118 9.86 -11.36 -21.67
N ARG A 119 10.35 -11.63 -20.47
CA ARG A 119 9.64 -12.38 -19.43
C ARG A 119 9.59 -11.56 -18.15
N TRP A 120 8.63 -11.87 -17.29
CA TRP A 120 8.45 -11.19 -16.02
C TRP A 120 8.97 -12.07 -14.89
N ARG A 121 9.99 -11.56 -14.21
CA ARG A 121 10.56 -12.23 -13.03
C ARG A 121 10.11 -11.54 -11.77
N ILE A 122 9.85 -12.34 -10.75
CA ILE A 122 9.57 -11.86 -9.42
C ILE A 122 10.72 -12.21 -8.48
N LYS A 123 11.01 -11.34 -7.54
CA LYS A 123 12.04 -11.55 -6.54
C LYS A 123 11.72 -10.82 -5.25
N GLN A 124 12.19 -11.38 -4.14
CA GLN A 124 12.15 -10.76 -2.84
C GLN A 124 13.45 -9.99 -2.63
N GLU A 125 13.35 -8.67 -2.48
CA GLU A 125 14.51 -7.80 -2.28
C GLU A 125 14.29 -6.91 -1.07
N LYS A 126 15.40 -6.58 -0.41
CA LYS A 126 15.41 -5.64 0.71
C LYS A 126 15.48 -4.20 0.21
N LEU A 127 14.88 -3.28 0.94
CA LEU A 127 15.21 -1.87 0.81
C LEU A 127 16.66 -1.63 1.27
N SER A 128 17.35 -0.71 0.62
CA SER A 128 18.57 -0.15 1.18
C SER A 128 18.26 0.61 2.49
N ASP A 129 19.26 0.78 3.34
CA ASP A 129 19.10 1.55 4.57
C ASP A 129 18.70 3.01 4.29
N GLY A 130 19.19 3.59 3.19
CA GLY A 130 18.81 4.92 2.73
C GLY A 130 17.35 5.00 2.31
N GLN A 131 16.85 4.06 1.52
CA GLN A 131 15.44 3.98 1.13
C GLN A 131 14.53 3.79 2.35
N TYR A 132 14.94 2.93 3.28
CA TYR A 132 14.20 2.68 4.51
C TYR A 132 14.11 3.94 5.39
N ALA A 133 15.23 4.62 5.62
CA ALA A 133 15.27 5.84 6.41
C ALA A 133 14.40 6.95 5.79
N GLU A 134 14.46 7.14 4.48
CA GLU A 134 13.64 8.12 3.78
C GLU A 134 12.14 7.79 3.84
N ALA A 135 11.79 6.52 3.64
CA ALA A 135 10.40 6.08 3.73
C ALA A 135 9.84 6.29 5.14
N LEU A 136 10.59 5.96 6.19
CA LEU A 136 10.18 6.23 7.58
C LEU A 136 9.98 7.72 7.84
N LYS A 137 10.90 8.56 7.38
CA LYS A 137 10.80 10.02 7.49
C LYS A 137 9.55 10.55 6.81
N ASN A 138 9.22 10.02 5.64
CA ASN A 138 8.04 10.44 4.88
C ASN A 138 6.74 10.03 5.57
N ILE A 139 6.62 8.79 6.05
CA ILE A 139 5.39 8.36 6.76
C ILE A 139 5.24 9.03 8.13
N ALA A 140 6.32 9.46 8.77
CA ALA A 140 6.26 10.19 10.05
C ALA A 140 5.47 11.51 9.93
N LYS A 141 5.46 12.13 8.76
CA LYS A 141 4.73 13.38 8.48
C LYS A 141 3.23 13.18 8.25
N LEU A 142 2.78 11.94 8.12
CA LEU A 142 1.39 11.59 7.84
C LEU A 142 0.60 11.38 9.13
N ASP A 143 -0.69 11.64 9.08
CA ASP A 143 -1.62 11.24 10.13
C ASP A 143 -2.07 9.77 9.96
N GLN A 144 -2.99 9.30 10.79
CA GLN A 144 -3.53 7.94 10.71
C GLN A 144 -4.35 7.65 9.44
N ASN A 145 -4.73 8.68 8.68
CA ASN A 145 -5.41 8.57 7.39
C ASN A 145 -4.44 8.68 6.21
N GLY A 146 -3.14 8.82 6.47
CA GLY A 146 -2.10 8.98 5.45
C GLY A 146 -2.08 10.37 4.81
N MET A 147 -2.58 11.38 5.51
CA MET A 147 -2.61 12.78 5.04
C MET A 147 -1.53 13.60 5.73
N THR A 148 -0.92 14.53 4.98
CA THR A 148 -0.04 15.55 5.55
C THR A 148 -0.86 16.65 6.26
N GLU A 149 -0.23 17.43 7.10
CA GLU A 149 -0.86 18.59 7.75
C GLU A 149 -1.39 19.59 6.71
N GLN A 150 -0.63 19.84 5.67
CA GLN A 150 -1.03 20.75 4.59
C GLN A 150 -2.29 20.26 3.87
N GLU A 151 -2.38 18.95 3.56
CA GLU A 151 -3.56 18.36 2.94
C GLU A 151 -4.80 18.47 3.84
N ARG A 152 -4.65 18.20 5.15
CA ARG A 152 -5.75 18.37 6.11
C ARG A 152 -6.25 19.80 6.16
N ASN A 153 -5.34 20.76 6.18
CA ASN A 153 -5.69 22.19 6.23
C ASN A 153 -6.38 22.64 4.94
N SER A 154 -5.90 22.20 3.77
CA SER A 154 -6.52 22.48 2.48
C SER A 154 -7.92 21.89 2.37
N TYR A 155 -8.12 20.67 2.84
CA TYR A 155 -9.43 20.02 2.87
C TYR A 155 -10.43 20.80 3.74
N LYS A 156 -10.03 21.18 4.96
CA LYS A 156 -10.87 21.99 5.87
C LYS A 156 -11.25 23.35 5.24
N THR A 157 -10.29 24.01 4.61
CA THR A 157 -10.51 25.31 3.93
C THR A 157 -11.45 25.15 2.74
N GLY A 158 -11.30 24.10 1.93
CA GLY A 158 -12.20 23.79 0.81
C GLY A 158 -13.63 23.58 1.27
N THR A 159 -13.85 22.74 2.27
CA THR A 159 -15.18 22.47 2.84
C THR A 159 -15.85 23.74 3.40
N LEU A 160 -15.10 24.58 4.13
CA LEU A 160 -15.62 25.86 4.64
C LEU A 160 -15.99 26.84 3.51
N SER A 161 -15.20 26.87 2.43
CA SER A 161 -15.52 27.69 1.25
C SER A 161 -16.80 27.23 0.55
N GLU A 162 -17.01 25.93 0.43
CA GLU A 162 -18.23 25.34 -0.15
C GLU A 162 -19.45 25.67 0.71
N ILE A 163 -19.37 25.52 2.01
CA ILE A 163 -20.47 25.89 2.93
C ILE A 163 -20.79 27.37 2.82
N LYS A 164 -19.78 28.26 2.83
CA LYS A 164 -19.99 29.70 2.67
C LYS A 164 -20.66 30.06 1.35
N ARG A 165 -20.29 29.39 0.23
CA ARG A 165 -20.91 29.59 -1.07
C ARG A 165 -22.38 29.16 -1.06
N SER A 166 -22.68 28.01 -0.46
CA SER A 166 -24.04 27.48 -0.36
C SER A 166 -24.93 28.39 0.48
N VAL A 167 -24.45 28.88 1.61
CA VAL A 167 -25.18 29.81 2.47
C VAL A 167 -25.44 31.14 1.75
N LYS A 168 -24.46 31.67 1.02
CA LYS A 168 -24.63 32.88 0.22
C LYS A 168 -25.67 32.72 -0.89
N ALA A 169 -25.66 31.56 -1.59
CA ALA A 169 -26.63 31.26 -2.64
C ALA A 169 -28.05 31.16 -2.07
N MET A 170 -28.24 30.52 -0.92
CA MET A 170 -29.57 30.44 -0.25
C MET A 170 -30.12 31.82 0.11
N ARG A 171 -29.29 32.72 0.65
CA ARG A 171 -29.71 34.08 1.00
C ARG A 171 -30.11 34.94 -0.21
N GLN A 172 -29.59 34.65 -1.40
CA GLN A 172 -29.93 35.39 -2.62
C GLN A 172 -31.26 34.93 -3.24
N VAL A 173 -31.84 33.81 -2.80
CA VAL A 173 -33.13 33.30 -3.24
C VAL A 173 -34.28 33.80 -2.38
N GLU A 174 -33.97 34.33 -1.18
CA GLU A 174 -34.97 34.90 -0.22
C GLU A 174 -35.22 36.39 -0.42
N ASP A 175 -34.41 37.08 -1.22
CA ASP A 175 -34.58 38.48 -1.63
C ASP A 175 -35.26 38.57 -3.01
#